data_473933e68ccf5fb6f783eb33ad22cfe3
#
_entry.id   473933e68ccf5fb6f783eb33ad22cfe3
#
_cell.length_a   1.000
_cell.length_b   1.000
_cell.length_c   1.000
_cell.angle_alpha   90.00
_cell.angle_beta   90.00
_cell.angle_gamma   90.00
#
_symmetry.space_group_name_H-M   'P 1'
#
loop_
_entity.id
_entity.type
_entity.pdbx_description
1 polymer ?
#
loop_
_entity_poly.entity_id
_entity_poly.type
_entity_poly.pdbx_seq_one_letter_code
_entity_poly.pdbx_strand_id
1 'polypeptide(L)'
;HDLQDIYHVLVHLRDYTVYHFAFEEKLMQEAHYPMLEEHRRIHQAFVGRVRYFKEHYERGEDITDQLMIELRAWLINHIQNTDSGYAHDIQQMLEDREKQEKQEAQPVAAPEKKQHWFFLFWSKLFKK
;
A
#
# COMPACT_ATOMS: atom_id res chain seq x y z
N HIS A 1 4.29 -23.23 -11.51
CA HIS A 1 4.95 -22.16 -10.77
C HIS A 1 6.03 -22.73 -9.88
N ASP A 2 7.22 -22.16 -9.97
CA ASP A 2 8.32 -22.54 -9.11
C ASP A 2 8.02 -22.10 -7.67
N LEU A 3 8.21 -23.01 -6.73
CA LEU A 3 8.00 -22.74 -5.31
C LEU A 3 8.90 -21.61 -4.79
N GLN A 4 10.11 -21.47 -5.34
CA GLN A 4 11.00 -20.37 -4.97
C GLN A 4 10.44 -19.01 -5.39
N ASP A 5 9.75 -18.93 -6.51
CA ASP A 5 9.14 -17.69 -6.98
C ASP A 5 8.04 -17.22 -6.02
N ILE A 6 7.26 -18.16 -5.50
CA ILE A 6 6.22 -17.84 -4.51
C ILE A 6 6.85 -17.31 -3.23
N TYR A 7 7.93 -17.92 -2.75
CA TYR A 7 8.62 -17.44 -1.57
C TYR A 7 9.16 -16.02 -1.75
N HIS A 8 9.79 -15.75 -2.89
CA HIS A 8 10.28 -14.41 -3.20
C HIS A 8 9.17 -13.39 -3.28
N VAL A 9 8.05 -13.76 -3.88
CA VAL A 9 6.87 -12.87 -3.94
C VAL A 9 6.40 -12.53 -2.53
N LEU A 10 6.30 -13.52 -1.65
CA LEU A 10 5.86 -13.29 -0.28
C LEU A 10 6.81 -12.39 0.51
N VAL A 11 8.12 -12.59 0.37
CA VAL A 11 9.12 -11.76 1.04
C VAL A 11 9.07 -10.32 0.54
N HIS A 12 9.05 -10.14 -0.78
CA HIS A 12 8.98 -8.81 -1.38
C HIS A 12 7.67 -8.11 -1.03
N LEU A 13 6.56 -8.85 -1.04
CA LEU A 13 5.26 -8.30 -0.69
C LEU A 13 5.24 -7.82 0.76
N ARG A 14 5.79 -8.61 1.68
CA ARG A 14 5.89 -8.23 3.08
C ARG A 14 6.70 -6.95 3.24
N ASP A 15 7.90 -6.91 2.70
CA ASP A 15 8.80 -5.77 2.88
C ASP A 15 8.23 -4.52 2.23
N TYR A 16 7.67 -4.68 1.04
CA TYR A 16 7.07 -3.57 0.31
C TYR A 16 5.86 -3.01 1.05
N THR A 17 4.95 -3.88 1.50
CA THR A 17 3.72 -3.43 2.15
C THR A 17 4.00 -2.74 3.48
N VAL A 18 4.94 -3.24 4.27
CA VAL A 18 5.32 -2.60 5.53
C VAL A 18 5.81 -1.17 5.28
N TYR A 19 6.72 -1.01 4.33
CA TYR A 19 7.25 0.31 3.98
C TYR A 19 6.15 1.21 3.42
N HIS A 20 5.37 0.69 2.49
CA HIS A 20 4.37 1.45 1.77
C HIS A 20 3.22 1.89 2.69
N PHE A 21 2.76 1.00 3.55
CA PHE A 21 1.68 1.32 4.49
C PHE A 21 2.14 2.36 5.51
N ALA A 22 3.38 2.28 5.97
CA ALA A 22 3.94 3.30 6.86
C ALA A 22 3.97 4.67 6.19
N PHE A 23 4.32 4.71 4.91
CA PHE A 23 4.34 5.94 4.12
C PHE A 23 2.92 6.53 3.98
N GLU A 24 1.94 5.69 3.62
CA GLU A 24 0.55 6.13 3.50
C GLU A 24 0.00 6.65 4.83
N GLU A 25 0.25 5.94 5.91
CA GLU A 25 -0.24 6.32 7.24
C GLU A 25 0.37 7.63 7.70
N LYS A 26 1.62 7.88 7.35
CA LYS A 26 2.28 9.16 7.64
C LYS A 26 1.58 10.30 6.89
N LEU A 27 1.28 10.10 5.61
CA LEU A 27 0.56 11.10 4.82
C LEU A 27 -0.84 11.36 5.39
N MET A 28 -1.55 10.30 5.77
CA MET A 28 -2.86 10.43 6.40
C MET A 28 -2.80 11.19 7.71
N GLN A 29 -1.78 10.94 8.50
CA GLN A 29 -1.58 11.64 9.76
C GLN A 29 -1.33 13.12 9.53
N GLU A 30 -0.48 13.46 8.57
CA GLU A 30 -0.20 14.85 8.21
C GLU A 30 -1.42 15.57 7.67
N ALA A 31 -2.30 14.85 6.97
CA ALA A 31 -3.54 15.40 6.42
C ALA A 31 -4.69 15.41 7.43
N HIS A 32 -4.48 14.92 8.64
CA HIS A 32 -5.51 14.76 9.67
C HIS A 32 -6.70 13.94 9.16
N TYR A 33 -6.41 12.85 8.44
CA TYR A 33 -7.44 12.00 7.86
C TYR A 33 -8.24 11.31 8.96
N PRO A 34 -9.57 11.48 9.00
CA PRO A 34 -10.37 10.98 10.14
C PRO A 34 -10.46 9.47 10.22
N MET A 35 -10.21 8.75 9.11
CA MET A 35 -10.28 7.29 9.09
C MET A 35 -8.90 6.62 9.22
N LEU A 36 -7.91 7.33 9.73
CA LEU A 36 -6.54 6.83 9.86
C LEU A 36 -6.47 5.53 10.66
N GLU A 37 -7.12 5.46 11.82
CA GLU A 37 -7.05 4.27 12.67
C GLU A 37 -7.69 3.06 12.02
N GLU A 38 -8.79 3.25 11.32
CA GLU A 38 -9.44 2.19 10.56
C GLU A 38 -8.52 1.69 9.45
N HIS A 39 -7.85 2.62 8.77
CA HIS A 39 -6.90 2.29 7.70
C HIS A 39 -5.71 1.50 8.24
N ARG A 40 -5.19 1.87 9.40
CA ARG A 40 -4.12 1.11 10.07
C ARG A 40 -4.53 -0.33 10.34
N ARG A 41 -5.76 -0.55 10.80
CA ARG A 41 -6.26 -1.90 11.06
C ARG A 41 -6.33 -2.72 9.79
N ILE A 42 -6.76 -2.11 8.70
CA ILE A 42 -6.81 -2.77 7.38
C ILE A 42 -5.40 -3.17 6.95
N HIS A 43 -4.43 -2.27 7.08
CA HIS A 43 -3.04 -2.54 6.75
C HIS A 43 -2.45 -3.66 7.62
N GLN A 44 -2.70 -3.63 8.92
CA GLN A 44 -2.21 -4.65 9.84
C GLN A 44 -2.82 -6.02 9.55
N ALA A 45 -4.10 -6.06 9.21
CA ALA A 45 -4.76 -7.30 8.83
C ALA A 45 -4.15 -7.90 7.58
N PHE A 46 -3.83 -7.09 6.59
CA PHE A 46 -3.19 -7.56 5.37
C PHE A 46 -1.78 -8.11 5.64
N VAL A 47 -0.97 -7.38 6.40
CA VAL A 47 0.38 -7.83 6.78
C VAL A 47 0.31 -9.16 7.53
N GLY A 48 -0.67 -9.30 8.41
CA GLY A 48 -0.91 -10.56 9.14
C GLY A 48 -1.25 -11.71 8.21
N ARG A 49 -2.05 -11.46 7.17
CA ARG A 49 -2.38 -12.50 6.18
C ARG A 49 -1.16 -12.90 5.35
N VAL A 50 -0.33 -11.95 4.96
CA VAL A 50 0.91 -12.26 4.24
C VAL A 50 1.83 -13.12 5.11
N ARG A 51 1.94 -12.80 6.38
CA ARG A 51 2.72 -13.61 7.34
C ARG A 51 2.15 -15.02 7.45
N TYR A 52 0.85 -15.16 7.53
CA TYR A 52 0.17 -16.44 7.58
C TYR A 52 0.54 -17.29 6.37
N PHE A 53 0.46 -16.74 5.17
CA PHE A 53 0.81 -17.48 3.95
C PHE A 53 2.29 -17.85 3.92
N LYS A 54 3.17 -16.96 4.38
CA LYS A 54 4.60 -17.24 4.43
C LYS A 54 4.91 -18.41 5.36
N GLU A 55 4.28 -18.43 6.54
CA GLU A 55 4.48 -19.51 7.50
C GLU A 55 3.96 -20.84 6.97
N HIS A 56 2.80 -20.86 6.34
CA HIS A 56 2.25 -22.08 5.75
C HIS A 56 3.09 -22.57 4.57
N TYR A 57 3.58 -21.65 3.78
CA TYR A 57 4.50 -22.00 2.70
C TYR A 57 5.78 -22.67 3.26
N GLU A 58 6.35 -22.11 4.32
CA GLU A 58 7.55 -22.66 4.96
C GLU A 58 7.33 -24.07 5.53
N ARG A 59 6.08 -24.41 5.86
CA ARG A 59 5.70 -25.76 6.30
C ARG A 59 5.47 -26.74 5.14
N GLY A 60 5.66 -26.28 3.91
CA GLY A 60 5.47 -27.09 2.72
C GLY A 60 4.05 -27.16 2.19
N GLU A 61 3.16 -26.31 2.68
CA GLU A 61 1.78 -26.28 2.21
C GLU A 61 1.68 -25.48 0.90
N ASP A 62 0.84 -25.94 -0.02
CA ASP A 62 0.56 -25.21 -1.26
C ASP A 62 -0.51 -24.16 -1.01
N ILE A 63 -0.08 -22.91 -0.95
CA ILE A 63 -0.96 -21.78 -0.65
C ILE A 63 -1.16 -20.87 -1.88
N THR A 64 -0.67 -21.26 -3.03
CA THR A 64 -0.61 -20.38 -4.21
C THR A 64 -1.96 -19.87 -4.62
N ASP A 65 -2.93 -20.76 -4.82
CA ASP A 65 -4.26 -20.36 -5.29
C ASP A 65 -4.98 -19.50 -4.27
N GLN A 66 -4.93 -19.88 -3.01
CA GLN A 66 -5.56 -19.12 -1.93
C GLN A 66 -4.93 -17.75 -1.78
N LEU A 67 -3.61 -17.67 -1.85
CA LEU A 67 -2.88 -16.41 -1.80
C LEU A 67 -3.33 -15.48 -2.93
N MET A 68 -3.40 -16.00 -4.16
CA MET A 68 -3.78 -15.18 -5.31
C MET A 68 -5.22 -14.66 -5.18
N ILE A 69 -6.13 -15.50 -4.72
CA ILE A 69 -7.52 -15.12 -4.54
C ILE A 69 -7.64 -14.02 -3.48
N GLU A 70 -7.03 -14.22 -2.31
CA GLU A 70 -7.10 -13.24 -1.22
C GLU A 70 -6.39 -11.93 -1.57
N LEU A 71 -5.24 -12.02 -2.22
CA LEU A 71 -4.47 -10.85 -2.62
C LEU A 71 -5.27 -9.99 -3.60
N ARG A 72 -5.89 -10.60 -4.60
CA ARG A 72 -6.73 -9.88 -5.56
C ARG A 72 -7.93 -9.23 -4.87
N ALA A 73 -8.62 -9.98 -4.03
CA ALA A 73 -9.79 -9.46 -3.33
C ALA A 73 -9.41 -8.27 -2.45
N TRP A 74 -8.30 -8.39 -1.72
CA TRP A 74 -7.83 -7.32 -0.85
C TRP A 74 -7.45 -6.08 -1.64
N LEU A 75 -6.71 -6.25 -2.75
CA LEU A 75 -6.28 -5.13 -3.57
C LEU A 75 -7.47 -4.39 -4.19
N ILE A 76 -8.45 -5.13 -4.71
CA ILE A 76 -9.65 -4.52 -5.28
C ILE A 76 -10.40 -3.72 -4.22
N ASN A 77 -10.64 -4.30 -3.06
CA ASN A 77 -11.35 -3.63 -1.97
C ASN A 77 -10.57 -2.42 -1.46
N HIS A 78 -9.26 -2.55 -1.29
CA HIS A 78 -8.43 -1.47 -0.78
C HIS A 78 -8.40 -0.29 -1.74
N ILE A 79 -8.20 -0.55 -3.04
CA ILE A 79 -8.13 0.51 -4.05
C ILE A 79 -9.49 1.14 -4.29
N GLN A 80 -10.53 0.32 -4.48
CA GLN A 80 -11.85 0.85 -4.87
C GLN A 80 -12.61 1.49 -3.71
N ASN A 81 -12.54 0.89 -2.53
CA ASN A 81 -13.39 1.28 -1.41
C ASN A 81 -12.68 2.11 -0.35
N THR A 82 -11.36 2.05 -0.29
CA THR A 82 -10.59 2.69 0.77
C THR A 82 -9.71 3.82 0.23
N ASP A 83 -8.92 3.53 -0.82
CA ASP A 83 -7.96 4.49 -1.35
C ASP A 83 -8.62 5.68 -2.03
N SER A 84 -9.76 5.50 -2.69
CA SER A 84 -10.43 6.60 -3.39
C SER A 84 -10.81 7.74 -2.46
N GLY A 85 -11.17 7.42 -1.21
CA GLY A 85 -11.54 8.43 -0.22
C GLY A 85 -10.34 9.23 0.28
N TYR A 86 -9.28 8.55 0.72
CA TYR A 86 -8.14 9.27 1.29
C TYR A 86 -7.26 9.91 0.23
N ALA A 87 -7.20 9.34 -0.97
CA ALA A 87 -6.37 9.89 -2.04
C ALA A 87 -6.74 11.32 -2.38
N HIS A 88 -8.04 11.62 -2.39
CA HIS A 88 -8.52 12.98 -2.62
C HIS A 88 -8.04 13.93 -1.52
N ASP A 89 -8.17 13.52 -0.26
CA ASP A 89 -7.78 14.36 0.88
C ASP A 89 -6.27 14.58 0.92
N ILE A 90 -5.48 13.55 0.61
CA ILE A 90 -4.02 13.66 0.53
C ILE A 90 -3.60 14.58 -0.60
N GLN A 91 -4.23 14.46 -1.75
CA GLN A 91 -3.93 15.33 -2.89
C GLN A 91 -4.24 16.79 -2.55
N GLN A 92 -5.35 17.05 -1.89
CA GLN A 92 -5.72 18.39 -1.46
C GLN A 92 -4.69 18.97 -0.49
N MET A 93 -4.25 18.16 0.46
CA MET A 93 -3.22 18.57 1.42
C MET A 93 -1.90 18.93 0.71
N LEU A 94 -1.49 18.10 -0.25
CA LEU A 94 -0.25 18.34 -0.99
C LEU A 94 -0.33 19.61 -1.83
N GLU A 95 -1.48 19.87 -2.46
CA GLU A 95 -1.71 21.10 -3.21
C GLU A 95 -1.65 22.33 -2.31
N ASP A 96 -2.27 22.26 -1.13
CA ASP A 96 -2.25 23.35 -0.16
C ASP A 96 -0.82 23.62 0.33
N ARG A 97 -0.02 22.57 0.54
CA ARG A 97 1.39 22.68 0.88
C ARG A 97 2.19 23.37 -0.22
N GLU A 98 1.99 22.97 -1.46
CA GLU A 98 2.68 23.58 -2.60
C GLU A 98 2.40 25.07 -2.68
N LYS A 99 1.14 25.45 -2.50
CA LYS A 99 0.75 26.87 -2.49
C LYS A 99 1.45 27.63 -1.38
N GLN A 100 1.50 27.06 -0.19
CA GLN A 100 2.14 27.64 0.96
C GLN A 100 3.65 27.79 0.76
N GLU A 101 4.30 26.77 0.21
CA GLU A 101 5.72 26.76 -0.04
C GLU A 101 6.13 27.71 -1.18
N LYS A 102 5.28 27.86 -2.19
CA LYS A 102 5.50 28.90 -3.21
C LYS A 102 5.46 30.31 -2.64
N GLN A 103 4.59 30.54 -1.64
CA GLN A 103 4.53 31.81 -0.95
C GLN A 103 5.77 32.05 -0.08
N GLU A 104 6.38 30.98 0.43
CA GLU A 104 7.58 31.04 1.27
C GLU A 104 8.86 30.93 0.44
N ALA A 105 8.76 30.75 -0.88
CA ALA A 105 9.87 30.64 -1.84
C ALA A 105 10.85 29.52 -1.53
N GLN A 106 10.39 28.42 -0.95
CA GLN A 106 11.24 27.25 -0.68
C GLN A 106 10.98 26.12 -1.67
N PRO A 107 12.05 25.53 -2.24
CA PRO A 107 11.89 24.39 -3.12
C PRO A 107 11.44 23.13 -2.36
N VAL A 108 10.46 22.42 -2.90
CA VAL A 108 9.90 21.22 -2.29
C VAL A 108 10.42 19.99 -2.99
N ALA A 109 10.90 19.02 -2.23
CA ALA A 109 11.12 17.67 -2.75
C ALA A 109 9.77 17.03 -3.04
N ALA A 110 9.54 16.66 -4.30
CA ALA A 110 8.24 16.22 -4.78
C ALA A 110 7.81 14.89 -4.17
N PRO A 111 6.78 14.85 -3.28
CA PRO A 111 6.20 13.59 -2.84
C PRO A 111 5.41 12.88 -3.94
N GLU A 112 5.08 13.58 -5.02
CA GLU A 112 4.36 13.05 -6.17
C GLU A 112 5.00 11.82 -6.79
N LYS A 113 6.34 11.76 -6.86
CA LYS A 113 7.06 10.63 -7.44
C LYS A 113 6.82 9.33 -6.67
N LYS A 114 6.70 9.39 -5.34
CA LYS A 114 6.46 8.21 -4.51
C LYS A 114 5.03 7.72 -4.64
N GLN A 115 4.07 8.64 -4.73
CA GLN A 115 2.67 8.33 -4.95
C GLN A 115 2.44 7.72 -6.34
N HIS A 116 3.06 8.30 -7.36
CA HIS A 116 2.98 7.82 -8.74
C HIS A 116 3.57 6.41 -8.86
N TRP A 117 4.70 6.18 -8.20
CA TRP A 117 5.35 4.87 -8.17
C TRP A 117 4.47 3.82 -7.49
N PHE A 118 3.75 4.20 -6.44
CA PHE A 118 2.79 3.33 -5.78
C PHE A 118 1.68 2.88 -6.73
N PHE A 119 1.06 3.81 -7.44
CA PHE A 119 0.02 3.48 -8.41
C PHE A 119 0.56 2.59 -9.54
N LEU A 120 1.77 2.82 -9.99
CA LEU A 120 2.41 1.98 -10.99
C LEU A 120 2.64 0.56 -10.47
N PHE A 121 3.09 0.43 -9.25
CA PHE A 121 3.30 -0.88 -8.63
C PHE A 121 1.98 -1.66 -8.51
N TRP A 122 0.95 -1.03 -7.97
CA TRP A 122 -0.35 -1.65 -7.81
C TRP A 122 -0.99 -2.01 -9.16
N SER A 123 -0.85 -1.16 -10.16
CA SER A 123 -1.39 -1.47 -11.49
C SER A 123 -0.67 -2.66 -12.14
N LYS A 124 0.62 -2.85 -11.88
CA LYS A 124 1.34 -4.04 -12.35
C LYS A 124 0.84 -5.33 -11.72
N LEU A 125 0.40 -5.28 -10.47
CA LEU A 125 -0.17 -6.45 -9.79
C LEU A 125 -1.51 -6.87 -10.40
N PHE A 126 -2.26 -5.96 -10.99
CA PHE A 126 -3.52 -6.25 -11.66
C PHE A 126 -3.37 -6.69 -13.10
N LYS A 127 -2.25 -6.44 -13.73
CA LYS A 127 -1.97 -6.93 -15.07
C LYS A 127 -1.48 -8.36 -14.98
N LYS A 128 -2.20 -9.22 -15.63
CA LYS A 128 -1.75 -10.60 -15.79
C LYS A 128 -0.68 -10.67 -16.86
#